data_c876e0fdc0ac40ce9ef9b725c7c8fd99
#
_entry.id   c876e0fdc0ac40ce9ef9b725c7c8fd99
#
_cell.length_a   1.000
_cell.length_b   1.000
_cell.length_c   1.000
_cell.angle_alpha   90.00
_cell.angle_beta   90.00
_cell.angle_gamma   90.00
#
_symmetry.space_group_name_H-M   'P 1'
#
loop_
_entity.id
_entity.type
_entity.pdbx_description
1 polymer ?
#
loop_
_entity_poly.entity_id
_entity_poly.type
_entity_poly.pdbx_seq_one_letter_code
_entity_poly.pdbx_strand_id
1 'polypeptide(L)'
;MLKRSLLPYAAAIIAAAGISALATSSAHAQDDVAAKAQACAACHGANGTPISATFPIIWGQQSNYLYKELHDFHSGDRSNPVMAPLIQGTSLEELRQIANYIAAKPWPAKPGDGGAAPAPPEAIAAKMQQCKSCHQANFEGGAPAPRLAGLSYEYLRSAMNAFADGQRTNNLDMPGFMKSLTASERDAMAKYIAGL
;
A
#
# COMPACT_ATOMS: atom_id res chain seq x y z
N MET A 1 -50.07 -37.28 -51.05
CA MET A 1 -50.38 -35.94 -50.49
C MET A 1 -49.66 -35.82 -49.15
N LEU A 2 -48.45 -35.29 -49.12
CA LEU A 2 -47.70 -35.02 -47.89
C LEU A 2 -47.72 -33.49 -47.65
N LYS A 3 -48.37 -33.07 -46.57
CA LYS A 3 -48.30 -31.68 -46.09
C LYS A 3 -46.97 -31.49 -45.30
N ARG A 4 -46.06 -30.71 -45.80
CA ARG A 4 -44.89 -30.20 -45.05
C ARG A 4 -45.33 -29.01 -44.19
N SER A 5 -45.24 -29.17 -42.88
CA SER A 5 -45.36 -28.09 -41.90
C SER A 5 -44.09 -27.25 -41.88
N LEU A 6 -44.20 -25.96 -42.19
CA LEU A 6 -43.17 -24.95 -41.93
C LEU A 6 -43.36 -24.42 -40.50
N LEU A 7 -42.44 -24.68 -39.60
CA LEU A 7 -42.36 -24.01 -38.32
C LEU A 7 -41.38 -22.82 -38.43
N PRO A 8 -41.67 -21.67 -37.83
CA PRO A 8 -40.89 -20.49 -38.00
C PRO A 8 -39.66 -20.44 -37.07
N TYR A 9 -38.51 -20.17 -37.65
CA TYR A 9 -37.32 -19.75 -36.94
C TYR A 9 -37.48 -18.27 -36.56
N ALA A 10 -37.93 -18.01 -35.34
CA ALA A 10 -37.94 -16.64 -34.78
C ALA A 10 -37.82 -16.68 -33.26
N ALA A 11 -36.63 -17.01 -32.72
CA ALA A 11 -36.29 -16.73 -31.33
C ALA A 11 -34.78 -16.96 -31.07
N ALA A 12 -33.89 -16.12 -31.54
CA ALA A 12 -32.48 -16.16 -31.16
C ALA A 12 -31.71 -14.85 -31.42
N ILE A 13 -32.25 -13.65 -31.16
CA ILE A 13 -31.48 -12.38 -31.35
C ILE A 13 -31.58 -11.42 -30.14
N ILE A 14 -31.94 -11.81 -28.95
CA ILE A 14 -32.05 -10.86 -27.81
C ILE A 14 -31.01 -11.09 -26.70
N ALA A 15 -30.08 -12.01 -26.84
CA ALA A 15 -29.12 -12.32 -25.74
C ALA A 15 -27.74 -11.65 -25.86
N ALA A 16 -27.41 -10.95 -26.96
CA ALA A 16 -26.06 -10.43 -27.19
C ALA A 16 -25.83 -8.95 -26.78
N ALA A 17 -26.89 -8.17 -26.57
CA ALA A 17 -26.74 -6.73 -26.30
C ALA A 17 -26.52 -6.39 -24.82
N GLY A 18 -26.85 -7.27 -23.88
CA GLY A 18 -26.74 -6.98 -22.44
C GLY A 18 -25.33 -7.15 -21.84
N ILE A 19 -24.46 -7.94 -22.48
CA ILE A 19 -23.12 -8.26 -21.93
C ILE A 19 -22.11 -7.14 -22.23
N SER A 20 -22.29 -6.41 -23.34
CA SER A 20 -21.36 -5.34 -23.73
C SER A 20 -21.45 -4.09 -22.84
N ALA A 21 -22.62 -3.78 -22.27
CA ALA A 21 -22.80 -2.57 -21.43
C ALA A 21 -22.16 -2.71 -20.02
N LEU A 22 -22.11 -3.92 -19.47
CA LEU A 22 -21.47 -4.18 -18.16
C LEU A 22 -19.95 -4.11 -18.24
N ALA A 23 -19.34 -4.54 -19.35
CA ALA A 23 -17.90 -4.51 -19.56
C ALA A 23 -17.36 -3.08 -19.72
N THR A 24 -18.10 -2.18 -20.34
CA THR A 24 -17.70 -0.78 -20.54
C THR A 24 -17.73 0.02 -19.23
N SER A 25 -18.70 -0.20 -18.36
CA SER A 25 -18.77 0.48 -17.04
C SER A 25 -17.59 0.13 -16.13
N SER A 26 -17.14 -1.12 -16.13
CA SER A 26 -16.01 -1.55 -15.33
C SER A 26 -14.67 -0.98 -15.83
N ALA A 27 -14.51 -0.82 -17.14
CA ALA A 27 -13.30 -0.24 -17.73
C ALA A 27 -13.14 1.24 -17.37
N HIS A 28 -14.22 2.03 -17.46
CA HIS A 28 -14.20 3.46 -17.09
C HIS A 28 -13.89 3.68 -15.61
N ALA A 29 -14.43 2.85 -14.72
CA ALA A 29 -14.13 2.95 -13.28
C ALA A 29 -12.66 2.64 -12.96
N GLN A 30 -12.03 1.73 -13.68
CA GLN A 30 -10.61 1.42 -13.52
C GLN A 30 -9.71 2.55 -14.06
N ASP A 31 -10.08 3.16 -15.17
CA ASP A 31 -9.35 4.29 -15.75
C ASP A 31 -9.40 5.51 -14.83
N ASP A 32 -10.54 5.78 -14.18
CA ASP A 32 -10.70 6.86 -13.19
C ASP A 32 -9.82 6.62 -11.96
N VAL A 33 -9.76 5.40 -11.43
CA VAL A 33 -8.90 5.04 -10.30
C VAL A 33 -7.43 5.16 -10.68
N ALA A 34 -7.04 4.72 -11.87
CA ALA A 34 -5.68 4.84 -12.37
C ALA A 34 -5.26 6.31 -12.49
N ALA A 35 -6.14 7.18 -13.02
CA ALA A 35 -5.88 8.61 -13.15
C ALA A 35 -5.71 9.29 -11.78
N LYS A 36 -6.56 8.96 -10.80
CA LYS A 36 -6.42 9.46 -9.42
C LYS A 36 -5.13 8.98 -8.75
N ALA A 37 -4.77 7.71 -8.93
CA ALA A 37 -3.54 7.15 -8.40
C ALA A 37 -2.28 7.78 -9.03
N GLN A 38 -2.38 8.32 -10.26
CA GLN A 38 -1.27 9.07 -10.88
C GLN A 38 -0.91 10.35 -10.10
N ALA A 39 -1.85 11.00 -9.43
CA ALA A 39 -1.54 12.14 -8.58
C ALA A 39 -0.58 11.77 -7.44
N CYS A 40 -0.68 10.55 -6.90
CA CYS A 40 0.20 10.03 -5.88
C CYS A 40 1.65 9.87 -6.40
N ALA A 41 1.80 9.57 -7.68
CA ALA A 41 3.08 9.37 -8.34
C ALA A 41 3.95 10.64 -8.38
N ALA A 42 3.36 11.82 -8.26
CA ALA A 42 4.09 13.09 -8.22
C ALA A 42 5.12 13.14 -7.08
N CYS A 43 4.83 12.51 -5.94
CA CYS A 43 5.72 12.44 -4.78
C CYS A 43 6.27 11.03 -4.55
N HIS A 44 5.40 10.00 -4.72
CA HIS A 44 5.76 8.61 -4.46
C HIS A 44 6.44 7.92 -5.66
N GLY A 45 6.59 8.64 -6.78
CA GLY A 45 7.30 8.19 -7.99
C GLY A 45 6.40 7.49 -9.01
N ALA A 46 6.55 7.86 -10.27
CA ALA A 46 5.76 7.29 -11.39
C ALA A 46 6.05 5.80 -11.65
N ASN A 47 7.20 5.32 -11.21
CA ASN A 47 7.64 3.93 -11.26
C ASN A 47 7.74 3.30 -9.86
N GLY A 48 7.18 3.96 -8.82
CA GLY A 48 7.24 3.55 -7.43
C GLY A 48 8.50 3.97 -6.69
N THR A 49 9.48 4.62 -7.35
CA THR A 49 10.65 5.20 -6.68
C THR A 49 10.36 6.64 -6.30
N PRO A 50 10.23 6.97 -5.00
CA PRO A 50 9.89 8.31 -4.54
C PRO A 50 10.90 9.36 -4.99
N ILE A 51 10.41 10.61 -5.20
CA ILE A 51 11.27 11.73 -5.58
C ILE A 51 12.16 12.26 -4.45
N SER A 52 11.89 11.85 -3.22
CA SER A 52 12.67 12.19 -2.02
C SER A 52 12.66 11.03 -1.04
N ALA A 53 13.74 10.86 -0.30
CA ALA A 53 13.88 9.85 0.74
C ALA A 53 12.90 10.04 1.93
N THR A 54 12.25 11.20 2.05
CA THR A 54 11.21 11.45 3.06
C THR A 54 9.84 10.88 2.67
N PHE A 55 9.62 10.57 1.40
CA PHE A 55 8.39 9.93 0.94
C PHE A 55 8.54 8.40 0.93
N PRO A 56 7.55 7.64 1.41
CA PRO A 56 7.63 6.18 1.37
C PRO A 56 7.34 5.63 -0.03
N ILE A 57 7.90 4.47 -0.31
CA ILE A 57 7.42 3.61 -1.39
C ILE A 57 6.01 3.15 -1.00
N ILE A 58 5.06 3.31 -1.93
CA ILE A 58 3.67 2.85 -1.75
C ILE A 58 3.30 1.75 -2.74
N TRP A 59 3.97 1.62 -3.91
CA TRP A 59 3.72 0.58 -4.88
C TRP A 59 4.03 -0.79 -4.30
N GLY A 60 3.12 -1.74 -4.49
CA GLY A 60 3.28 -3.10 -3.97
C GLY A 60 3.20 -3.22 -2.44
N GLN A 61 2.82 -2.15 -1.75
CA GLN A 61 2.55 -2.20 -0.31
C GLN A 61 1.25 -2.94 -0.03
N GLN A 62 1.10 -3.50 1.16
CA GLN A 62 -0.10 -4.24 1.59
C GLN A 62 -1.38 -3.39 1.43
N SER A 63 -2.36 -3.89 0.67
CA SER A 63 -3.59 -3.15 0.35
C SER A 63 -4.36 -2.69 1.59
N ASN A 64 -4.52 -3.58 2.59
CA ASN A 64 -5.23 -3.23 3.82
C ASN A 64 -4.49 -2.15 4.63
N TYR A 65 -3.16 -2.18 4.61
CA TYR A 65 -2.36 -1.14 5.24
C TYR A 65 -2.50 0.19 4.50
N LEU A 66 -2.40 0.20 3.17
CA LEU A 66 -2.59 1.41 2.36
C LEU A 66 -3.98 2.02 2.59
N TYR A 67 -5.02 1.20 2.55
CA TYR A 67 -6.38 1.67 2.80
C TYR A 67 -6.52 2.26 4.20
N LYS A 68 -6.00 1.57 5.22
CA LYS A 68 -6.02 2.07 6.60
C LYS A 68 -5.34 3.44 6.70
N GLU A 69 -4.15 3.60 6.13
CA GLU A 69 -3.42 4.87 6.20
C GLU A 69 -4.15 6.00 5.45
N LEU A 70 -4.71 5.71 4.27
CA LEU A 70 -5.52 6.68 3.53
C LEU A 70 -6.78 7.06 4.30
N HIS A 71 -7.46 6.09 4.90
CA HIS A 71 -8.61 6.32 5.78
C HIS A 71 -8.23 7.20 6.96
N ASP A 72 -7.12 6.91 7.62
CA ASP A 72 -6.69 7.64 8.82
C ASP A 72 -6.27 9.09 8.49
N PHE A 73 -5.69 9.34 7.32
CA PHE A 73 -5.47 10.71 6.84
C PHE A 73 -6.78 11.42 6.50
N HIS A 74 -7.76 10.69 5.97
CA HIS A 74 -9.08 11.24 5.64
C HIS A 74 -9.90 11.58 6.90
N SER A 75 -9.87 10.72 7.92
CA SER A 75 -10.59 10.92 9.20
C SER A 75 -9.88 11.89 10.16
N GLY A 76 -8.56 12.11 9.97
CA GLY A 76 -7.73 12.88 10.88
C GLY A 76 -7.05 12.06 11.98
N ASP A 77 -7.27 10.73 12.03
CA ASP A 77 -6.61 9.82 12.98
C ASP A 77 -5.09 9.76 12.76
N ARG A 78 -4.64 10.09 11.55
CA ARG A 78 -3.25 10.35 11.20
C ARG A 78 -3.11 11.74 10.60
N SER A 79 -2.37 12.62 11.28
CA SER A 79 -2.11 13.97 10.77
C SER A 79 -0.89 13.98 9.82
N ASN A 80 -1.05 14.63 8.67
CA ASN A 80 0.05 14.98 7.77
C ASN A 80 -0.38 16.19 6.91
N PRO A 81 0.40 17.29 6.88
CA PRO A 81 0.01 18.51 6.19
C PRO A 81 -0.01 18.38 4.66
N VAL A 82 0.60 17.34 4.11
CA VAL A 82 0.59 17.05 2.67
C VAL A 82 -0.49 16.05 2.31
N MET A 83 -0.55 14.91 3.02
CA MET A 83 -1.45 13.81 2.64
C MET A 83 -2.93 14.12 2.92
N ALA A 84 -3.25 14.71 4.08
CA ALA A 84 -4.63 14.96 4.46
C ALA A 84 -5.38 15.85 3.45
N PRO A 85 -4.87 17.01 2.99
CA PRO A 85 -5.56 17.82 1.98
C PRO A 85 -5.76 17.13 0.64
N LEU A 86 -4.84 16.25 0.24
CA LEU A 86 -4.90 15.56 -1.07
C LEU A 86 -6.05 14.56 -1.18
N ILE A 87 -6.52 14.03 -0.05
CA ILE A 87 -7.52 12.94 -0.03
C ILE A 87 -8.86 13.33 0.59
N GLN A 88 -9.00 14.54 1.11
CA GLN A 88 -10.20 15.02 1.83
C GLN A 88 -11.50 14.89 1.01
N GLY A 89 -11.47 15.10 -0.29
CA GLY A 89 -12.64 15.02 -1.18
C GLY A 89 -12.88 13.62 -1.77
N THR A 90 -12.09 12.61 -1.37
CA THR A 90 -12.16 11.26 -1.94
C THR A 90 -13.05 10.39 -1.06
N SER A 91 -14.02 9.68 -1.64
CA SER A 91 -14.88 8.76 -0.88
C SER A 91 -14.08 7.55 -0.35
N LEU A 92 -14.58 6.92 0.73
CA LEU A 92 -13.94 5.74 1.32
C LEU A 92 -13.83 4.57 0.33
N GLU A 93 -14.81 4.43 -0.56
CA GLU A 93 -14.77 3.41 -1.61
C GLU A 93 -13.65 3.69 -2.63
N GLU A 94 -13.49 4.95 -3.05
CA GLU A 94 -12.39 5.33 -3.93
C GLU A 94 -11.03 5.17 -3.27
N LEU A 95 -10.89 5.50 -1.97
CA LEU A 95 -9.67 5.26 -1.21
C LEU A 95 -9.30 3.77 -1.20
N ARG A 96 -10.29 2.88 -1.06
CA ARG A 96 -10.10 1.44 -1.13
C ARG A 96 -9.65 0.99 -2.52
N GLN A 97 -10.28 1.51 -3.56
CA GLN A 97 -9.92 1.21 -4.95
C GLN A 97 -8.50 1.69 -5.28
N ILE A 98 -8.13 2.90 -4.85
CA ILE A 98 -6.77 3.45 -4.99
C ILE A 98 -5.76 2.56 -4.25
N ALA A 99 -6.05 2.16 -3.01
CA ALA A 99 -5.19 1.27 -2.22
C ALA A 99 -4.96 -0.08 -2.94
N ASN A 100 -6.02 -0.68 -3.48
CA ASN A 100 -5.94 -1.93 -4.23
C ASN A 100 -5.12 -1.76 -5.52
N TYR A 101 -5.35 -0.67 -6.25
CA TYR A 101 -4.62 -0.37 -7.49
C TYR A 101 -3.12 -0.20 -7.23
N ILE A 102 -2.74 0.55 -6.19
CA ILE A 102 -1.34 0.78 -5.81
C ILE A 102 -0.70 -0.51 -5.30
N ALA A 103 -1.43 -1.31 -4.50
CA ALA A 103 -0.94 -2.59 -4.00
C ALA A 103 -0.67 -3.61 -5.11
N ALA A 104 -1.40 -3.55 -6.22
CA ALA A 104 -1.19 -4.41 -7.38
C ALA A 104 0.04 -4.03 -8.22
N LYS A 105 0.67 -2.88 -7.98
CA LYS A 105 1.91 -2.49 -8.66
C LYS A 105 3.10 -3.29 -8.12
N PRO A 106 4.14 -3.52 -8.93
CA PRO A 106 5.34 -4.16 -8.41
C PRO A 106 6.04 -3.27 -7.38
N TRP A 107 6.54 -3.88 -6.31
CA TRP A 107 7.45 -3.18 -5.42
C TRP A 107 8.73 -2.84 -6.18
N PRO A 108 9.24 -1.59 -6.12
CA PRO A 108 10.46 -1.24 -6.81
C PRO A 108 11.64 -2.04 -6.26
N ALA A 109 12.29 -2.81 -7.13
CA ALA A 109 13.48 -3.57 -6.76
C ALA A 109 14.64 -2.61 -6.44
N LYS A 110 15.41 -2.95 -5.42
CA LYS A 110 16.69 -2.30 -5.15
C LYS A 110 17.83 -3.13 -5.76
N PRO A 111 18.96 -2.52 -6.11
CA PRO A 111 20.17 -3.27 -6.41
C PRO A 111 20.54 -4.18 -5.22
N GLY A 112 20.59 -5.50 -5.45
CA GLY A 112 20.87 -6.48 -4.40
C GLY A 112 19.63 -7.19 -3.81
N ASP A 113 18.42 -6.82 -4.20
CA ASP A 113 17.21 -7.56 -3.83
C ASP A 113 17.32 -9.01 -4.33
N GLY A 114 17.13 -9.95 -3.41
CA GLY A 114 17.19 -11.40 -3.69
C GLY A 114 18.27 -12.17 -2.94
N GLY A 115 19.16 -11.48 -2.22
CA GLY A 115 20.08 -12.10 -1.27
C GLY A 115 19.45 -12.37 0.09
N ALA A 116 20.05 -13.26 0.89
CA ALA A 116 19.67 -13.38 2.30
C ALA A 116 19.96 -12.06 3.02
N ALA A 117 19.00 -11.58 3.83
CA ALA A 117 19.20 -10.41 4.65
C ALA A 117 20.43 -10.59 5.55
N PRO A 118 21.34 -9.59 5.64
CA PRO A 118 22.45 -9.65 6.56
C PRO A 118 21.96 -9.80 8.01
N ALA A 119 22.79 -10.31 8.90
CA ALA A 119 22.45 -10.34 10.32
C ALA A 119 22.35 -8.90 10.87
N PRO A 120 21.35 -8.62 11.72
CA PRO A 120 21.26 -7.31 12.36
C PRO A 120 22.42 -7.10 13.31
N PRO A 121 22.85 -5.84 13.55
CA PRO A 121 23.84 -5.54 14.59
C PRO A 121 23.43 -6.13 15.94
N GLU A 122 24.40 -6.68 16.69
CA GLU A 122 24.15 -7.36 17.98
C GLU A 122 23.34 -6.50 18.96
N ALA A 123 23.63 -5.20 19.00
CA ALA A 123 22.96 -4.25 19.91
C ALA A 123 21.43 -4.17 19.72
N ILE A 124 20.91 -4.53 18.53
CA ILE A 124 19.48 -4.49 18.21
C ILE A 124 18.89 -5.86 17.88
N ALA A 125 19.72 -6.90 17.77
CA ALA A 125 19.33 -8.22 17.26
C ALA A 125 18.14 -8.84 18.02
N ALA A 126 18.18 -8.85 19.35
CA ALA A 126 17.11 -9.39 20.16
C ALA A 126 15.78 -8.61 20.00
N LYS A 127 15.83 -7.29 19.91
CA LYS A 127 14.66 -6.44 19.76
C LYS A 127 14.05 -6.53 18.35
N MET A 128 14.88 -6.78 17.33
CA MET A 128 14.43 -7.01 15.96
C MET A 128 13.54 -8.24 15.80
N GLN A 129 13.65 -9.24 16.68
CA GLN A 129 12.77 -10.41 16.65
C GLN A 129 11.30 -10.04 16.92
N GLN A 130 11.05 -9.06 17.78
CA GLN A 130 9.70 -8.57 18.05
C GLN A 130 9.10 -7.91 16.80
N CYS A 131 9.91 -7.15 16.04
CA CYS A 131 9.46 -6.53 14.80
C CYS A 131 9.08 -7.58 13.75
N LYS A 132 9.89 -8.64 13.62
CA LYS A 132 9.69 -9.73 12.67
C LYS A 132 8.41 -10.52 12.92
N SER A 133 7.88 -10.55 14.13
CA SER A 133 6.63 -11.27 14.44
C SER A 133 5.43 -10.74 13.63
N CYS A 134 5.40 -9.46 13.32
CA CYS A 134 4.34 -8.82 12.50
C CYS A 134 4.84 -8.47 11.09
N HIS A 135 6.04 -7.89 10.99
CA HIS A 135 6.59 -7.43 9.71
C HIS A 135 7.25 -8.52 8.87
N GLN A 136 7.20 -9.80 9.32
CA GLN A 136 7.80 -10.99 8.72
C GLN A 136 9.34 -11.03 8.77
N ALA A 137 9.91 -12.19 8.43
CA ALA A 137 11.32 -12.49 8.65
C ALA A 137 12.30 -11.55 7.94
N ASN A 138 11.93 -11.12 6.72
CA ASN A 138 12.73 -10.21 5.89
C ASN A 138 12.09 -8.82 5.79
N PHE A 139 11.16 -8.47 6.69
CA PHE A 139 10.43 -7.21 6.68
C PHE A 139 9.61 -6.95 5.41
N GLU A 140 9.24 -8.02 4.71
CA GLU A 140 8.39 -8.00 3.54
C GLU A 140 6.92 -7.66 3.86
N GLY A 141 6.55 -7.70 5.14
CA GLY A 141 5.20 -7.42 5.60
C GLY A 141 4.21 -8.55 5.31
N GLY A 142 3.05 -8.40 5.90
CA GLY A 142 1.90 -9.29 5.74
C GLY A 142 0.70 -8.65 6.43
N ALA A 143 -0.51 -8.84 5.89
CA ALA A 143 -1.68 -8.16 6.44
C ALA A 143 -1.86 -8.45 7.96
N PRO A 144 -2.03 -7.42 8.81
CA PRO A 144 -2.17 -5.99 8.48
C PRO A 144 -0.84 -5.20 8.50
N ALA A 145 0.30 -5.83 8.80
CA ALA A 145 1.58 -5.14 8.96
C ALA A 145 2.20 -4.76 7.60
N PRO A 146 2.71 -3.53 7.45
CA PRO A 146 3.30 -3.09 6.20
C PRO A 146 4.65 -3.74 5.90
N ARG A 147 5.01 -3.80 4.61
CA ARG A 147 6.37 -4.02 4.16
C ARG A 147 7.24 -2.84 4.60
N LEU A 148 8.40 -3.14 5.18
CA LEU A 148 9.39 -2.16 5.61
C LEU A 148 10.69 -2.26 4.79
N ALA A 149 11.06 -3.48 4.39
CA ALA A 149 12.23 -3.70 3.53
C ALA A 149 12.12 -2.87 2.25
N GLY A 150 13.20 -2.17 1.92
CA GLY A 150 13.21 -1.27 0.77
C GLY A 150 12.79 0.17 1.04
N LEU A 151 12.16 0.48 2.16
CA LEU A 151 11.89 1.88 2.53
C LEU A 151 13.19 2.62 2.87
N SER A 152 13.20 3.94 2.64
CA SER A 152 14.36 4.77 2.95
C SER A 152 14.61 4.88 4.45
N TYR A 153 15.87 5.09 4.81
CA TYR A 153 16.26 5.36 6.19
C TYR A 153 15.55 6.59 6.78
N GLU A 154 15.46 7.67 6.02
CA GLU A 154 14.86 8.93 6.45
C GLU A 154 13.39 8.74 6.79
N TYR A 155 12.63 8.04 5.94
CA TYR A 155 11.23 7.75 6.21
C TYR A 155 11.06 6.83 7.41
N LEU A 156 11.82 5.73 7.47
CA LEU A 156 11.74 4.77 8.60
C LEU A 156 12.05 5.45 9.93
N ARG A 157 13.14 6.21 10.01
CA ARG A 157 13.52 6.94 11.20
C ARG A 157 12.44 7.94 11.63
N SER A 158 11.91 8.71 10.67
CA SER A 158 10.86 9.68 10.95
C SER A 158 9.58 9.00 11.46
N ALA A 159 9.15 7.90 10.83
CA ALA A 159 7.96 7.16 11.23
C ALA A 159 8.11 6.53 12.62
N MET A 160 9.28 5.92 12.92
CA MET A 160 9.57 5.34 14.24
C MET A 160 9.57 6.40 15.34
N ASN A 161 10.17 7.56 15.10
CA ASN A 161 10.17 8.67 16.05
C ASN A 161 8.76 9.25 16.23
N ALA A 162 7.99 9.43 15.17
CA ALA A 162 6.62 9.92 15.27
C ALA A 162 5.73 9.01 16.14
N PHE A 163 5.91 7.69 16.10
CA PHE A 163 5.26 6.77 17.04
C PHE A 163 5.77 6.93 18.47
N ALA A 164 7.09 7.03 18.67
CA ALA A 164 7.70 7.18 19.98
C ALA A 164 7.27 8.49 20.67
N ASP A 165 7.18 9.56 19.90
CA ASP A 165 6.87 10.91 20.39
C ASP A 165 5.35 11.18 20.49
N GLY A 166 4.51 10.20 20.12
CA GLY A 166 3.05 10.32 20.14
C GLY A 166 2.47 11.23 19.06
N GLN A 167 3.27 11.59 18.04
CA GLN A 167 2.81 12.35 16.87
C GLN A 167 2.04 11.46 15.86
N ARG A 168 2.30 10.15 15.91
CA ARG A 168 1.59 9.13 15.15
C ARG A 168 1.00 8.11 16.12
N THR A 169 -0.33 8.04 16.19
CA THR A 169 -1.07 7.23 17.16
C THR A 169 -2.07 6.27 16.51
N ASN A 170 -2.13 6.25 15.19
CA ASN A 170 -3.09 5.48 14.41
C ASN A 170 -2.81 3.96 14.37
N ASN A 171 -2.04 3.44 15.32
CA ASN A 171 -1.80 2.02 15.55
C ASN A 171 -1.70 1.78 17.05
N LEU A 172 -2.27 0.69 17.54
CA LEU A 172 -2.34 0.40 18.98
C LEU A 172 -1.00 -0.08 19.55
N ASP A 173 -0.21 -0.81 18.78
CA ASP A 173 1.00 -1.49 19.23
C ASP A 173 2.28 -0.67 19.00
N MET A 174 2.39 -0.04 17.81
CA MET A 174 3.61 0.65 17.39
C MET A 174 4.08 1.75 18.35
N PRO A 175 3.21 2.59 18.96
CA PRO A 175 3.65 3.58 19.93
C PRO A 175 4.34 2.95 21.16
N GLY A 176 3.80 1.85 21.67
CA GLY A 176 4.38 1.10 22.80
C GLY A 176 5.76 0.56 22.45
N PHE A 177 5.89 -0.13 21.32
CA PHE A 177 7.19 -0.64 20.85
C PHE A 177 8.21 0.48 20.64
N MET A 178 7.83 1.57 19.98
CA MET A 178 8.77 2.65 19.69
C MET A 178 9.21 3.43 20.93
N LYS A 179 8.32 3.59 21.92
CA LYS A 179 8.67 4.19 23.22
C LYS A 179 9.63 3.32 24.04
N SER A 180 9.57 1.99 23.91
CA SER A 180 10.49 1.08 24.62
C SER A 180 11.92 1.08 24.07
N LEU A 181 12.15 1.70 22.91
CA LEU A 181 13.44 1.84 22.25
C LEU A 181 14.06 3.21 22.53
N THR A 182 15.37 3.23 22.75
CA THR A 182 16.13 4.50 22.75
C THR A 182 16.18 5.09 21.35
N ALA A 183 16.46 6.40 21.22
CA ALA A 183 16.63 7.05 19.94
C ALA A 183 17.74 6.40 19.09
N SER A 184 18.83 5.98 19.73
CA SER A 184 19.94 5.29 19.07
C SER A 184 19.54 3.92 18.51
N GLU A 185 18.72 3.17 19.24
CA GLU A 185 18.21 1.87 18.78
C GLU A 185 17.26 2.04 17.60
N ARG A 186 16.34 3.01 17.65
CA ARG A 186 15.45 3.33 16.51
C ARG A 186 16.27 3.73 15.29
N ASP A 187 17.32 4.54 15.46
CA ASP A 187 18.22 4.94 14.38
C ASP A 187 18.94 3.73 13.76
N ALA A 188 19.51 2.87 14.59
CA ALA A 188 20.20 1.65 14.14
C ALA A 188 19.25 0.68 13.41
N MET A 189 18.01 0.50 13.91
CA MET A 189 16.98 -0.31 13.28
C MET A 189 16.56 0.26 11.93
N ALA A 190 16.33 1.57 11.84
CA ALA A 190 15.98 2.23 10.60
C ALA A 190 17.08 2.06 9.53
N LYS A 191 18.35 2.21 9.91
CA LYS A 191 19.50 1.97 9.02
C LYS A 191 19.56 0.52 8.54
N TYR A 192 19.40 -0.43 9.46
CA TYR A 192 19.41 -1.85 9.11
C TYR A 192 18.29 -2.21 8.13
N ILE A 193 17.03 -1.84 8.45
CA ILE A 193 15.87 -2.17 7.61
C ILE A 193 15.95 -1.47 6.24
N ALA A 194 16.47 -0.25 6.18
CA ALA A 194 16.66 0.47 4.92
C ALA A 194 17.71 -0.19 4.00
N GLY A 195 18.59 -1.00 4.56
CA GLY A 195 19.60 -1.76 3.82
C GLY A 195 19.12 -3.11 3.27
N LEU A 196 17.86 -3.49 3.58
CA LEU A 196 17.29 -4.79 3.14
C LEU A 196 16.69 -4.72 1.72
#